data_0c1e8d46793b7e4fb9469513d74f8e05
#
_entry.id   0c1e8d46793b7e4fb9469513d74f8e05
#
_cell.length_a   1.000
_cell.length_b   1.000
_cell.length_c   1.000
_cell.angle_alpha   90.00
_cell.angle_beta   90.00
_cell.angle_gamma   90.00
#
_symmetry.space_group_name_H-M   'P 1'
#
loop_
_entity.id
_entity.type
_entity.pdbx_description
1 polymer ?
#
loop_
_entity_poly.entity_id
_entity_poly.type
_entity_poly.pdbx_seq_one_letter_code
_entity_poly.pdbx_strand_id
1 'polypeptide(L)'
;MKKVLLISFVILSVAAQMTHAQKQAVIKLTEKTLMHEMRATPYPLDKAVVNDRAVSFQWPLRSDMNSQDSPLDGFEHKVKKVDKTKVTYRLRYSQDAGLKSGVVQVETRWPFYNPEQPLTPGVWYWQFGYVEDGQVTWGSTQQVTVEDRPGKFCPPSLKTVLAKLPADHPRVWIMKNEWKDFINHSKQKAERQWYLERADQVLQTPMKSVKDINVSQVKNLKNEMQINSYLTRESRRIIDAEEGNTEALIRAWLLTQDTKYADEAIKRVFIMADWDKDKNVKGDFNASSLLSLCSMAYDSFYDRLNTSQKKALLEAIKNKGGEMYENFNNRMENHI
;
A
#
# COMPACT_ATOMS: atom_id res chain seq x y z
N MET A 1 23.66 -60.72 31.42
CA MET A 1 24.20 -60.35 30.09
C MET A 1 23.08 -59.88 29.07
N LYS A 2 21.81 -60.23 29.25
CA LYS A 2 20.73 -59.79 28.27
C LYS A 2 20.23 -58.33 28.41
N LYS A 3 20.42 -57.66 29.54
CA LYS A 3 19.96 -56.29 29.75
C LYS A 3 20.91 -55.20 29.20
N VAL A 4 22.18 -55.49 29.06
CA VAL A 4 23.18 -54.52 28.54
C VAL A 4 23.08 -54.39 27.00
N LEU A 5 22.69 -55.46 26.29
CA LEU A 5 22.54 -55.44 24.83
C LEU A 5 21.32 -54.60 24.35
N LEU A 6 20.26 -54.52 25.17
CA LEU A 6 19.04 -53.75 24.81
C LEU A 6 19.26 -52.25 24.91
N ILE A 7 20.07 -51.77 25.85
CA ILE A 7 20.37 -50.35 26.01
C ILE A 7 21.27 -49.83 24.89
N SER A 8 22.22 -50.65 24.43
CA SER A 8 23.08 -50.28 23.31
C SER A 8 22.31 -50.16 21.98
N PHE A 9 21.29 -50.97 21.76
CA PHE A 9 20.48 -50.89 20.53
C PHE A 9 19.57 -49.67 20.51
N VAL A 10 19.02 -49.23 21.65
CA VAL A 10 18.19 -48.05 21.75
C VAL A 10 19.02 -46.78 21.56
N ILE A 11 20.22 -46.72 22.08
CA ILE A 11 21.11 -45.57 21.91
C ILE A 11 21.60 -45.45 20.45
N LEU A 12 21.85 -46.58 19.75
CA LEU A 12 22.18 -46.54 18.33
C LEU A 12 21.01 -46.12 17.45
N SER A 13 19.78 -46.49 17.78
CA SER A 13 18.59 -46.06 17.02
C SER A 13 18.25 -44.58 17.20
N VAL A 14 18.47 -44.04 18.39
CA VAL A 14 18.27 -42.58 18.66
C VAL A 14 19.37 -41.76 17.99
N ALA A 15 20.63 -42.25 18.00
CA ALA A 15 21.73 -41.57 17.29
C ALA A 15 21.54 -41.60 15.77
N ALA A 16 20.99 -42.69 15.20
CA ALA A 16 20.70 -42.80 13.78
C ALA A 16 19.52 -41.91 13.37
N GLN A 17 18.54 -41.67 14.23
CA GLN A 17 17.45 -40.70 13.97
C GLN A 17 17.90 -39.24 14.10
N MET A 18 18.86 -38.92 14.97
CA MET A 18 19.42 -37.57 15.06
C MET A 18 20.32 -37.19 13.87
N THR A 19 20.93 -38.15 13.20
CA THR A 19 21.75 -37.87 12.01
C THR A 19 20.94 -37.74 10.73
N HIS A 20 19.67 -38.17 10.71
CA HIS A 20 18.79 -37.98 9.55
C HIS A 20 18.01 -36.63 9.56
N ALA A 21 17.92 -35.95 10.71
CA ALA A 21 17.30 -34.65 10.81
C ALA A 21 18.17 -33.46 10.32
N GLN A 22 19.42 -33.73 9.94
CA GLN A 22 20.41 -32.69 9.62
C GLN A 22 20.76 -32.53 8.13
N LYS A 23 19.99 -33.16 7.24
CA LYS A 23 20.10 -32.89 5.80
C LYS A 23 18.78 -32.38 5.24
N GLN A 24 18.21 -31.36 5.84
CA GLN A 24 17.32 -30.49 5.08
C GLN A 24 18.21 -29.73 4.09
N ALA A 25 18.04 -30.08 2.82
CA ALA A 25 18.74 -29.42 1.75
C ALA A 25 18.52 -27.92 1.89
N VAL A 26 19.57 -27.17 2.15
CA VAL A 26 19.56 -25.71 2.00
C VAL A 26 19.18 -25.48 0.53
N ILE A 27 17.97 -25.04 0.30
CA ILE A 27 17.54 -24.66 -1.06
C ILE A 27 18.44 -23.48 -1.44
N LYS A 28 19.44 -23.76 -2.26
CA LYS A 28 20.27 -22.70 -2.82
C LYS A 28 19.36 -21.93 -3.78
N LEU A 29 18.98 -20.74 -3.39
CA LEU A 29 18.40 -19.79 -4.31
C LEU A 29 19.47 -19.44 -5.34
N THR A 30 19.44 -20.10 -6.48
CA THR A 30 20.35 -19.82 -7.59
C THR A 30 19.76 -18.70 -8.44
N GLU A 31 20.60 -17.93 -9.13
CA GLU A 31 20.15 -16.91 -10.06
C GLU A 31 19.12 -17.46 -11.06
N LYS A 32 19.29 -18.70 -11.50
CA LYS A 32 18.35 -19.37 -12.41
C LYS A 32 16.94 -19.53 -11.84
N THR A 33 16.79 -19.74 -10.55
CA THR A 33 15.47 -19.83 -9.89
C THR A 33 14.87 -18.45 -9.59
N LEU A 34 15.66 -17.38 -9.68
CA LEU A 34 15.28 -16.02 -9.36
C LEU A 34 15.05 -15.16 -10.61
N MET A 35 15.59 -15.56 -11.77
CA MET A 35 15.49 -14.79 -13.01
C MET A 35 14.38 -15.32 -13.92
N HIS A 36 13.16 -14.95 -13.62
CA HIS A 36 12.07 -15.01 -14.57
C HIS A 36 11.74 -13.58 -15.01
N GLU A 37 11.40 -13.36 -16.29
CA GLU A 37 11.13 -12.02 -16.85
C GLU A 37 10.03 -11.25 -16.12
N MET A 38 9.14 -11.95 -15.41
CA MET A 38 8.01 -11.39 -14.66
C MET A 38 8.24 -11.37 -13.15
N ARG A 39 9.42 -11.72 -12.65
CA ARG A 39 9.71 -11.83 -11.21
C ARG A 39 10.60 -10.72 -10.73
N ALA A 40 10.37 -10.26 -9.51
CA ALA A 40 11.28 -9.36 -8.83
C ALA A 40 12.64 -10.08 -8.62
N THR A 41 13.68 -9.52 -9.18
CA THR A 41 15.05 -9.95 -8.86
C THR A 41 15.44 -9.44 -7.49
N PRO A 42 16.33 -10.14 -6.76
CA PRO A 42 16.88 -9.56 -5.53
C PRO A 42 17.50 -8.19 -5.80
N TYR A 43 17.16 -7.23 -4.98
CA TYR A 43 17.71 -5.89 -5.05
C TYR A 43 18.14 -5.43 -3.65
N PRO A 44 19.31 -4.81 -3.49
CA PRO A 44 20.33 -4.54 -4.52
C PRO A 44 20.92 -5.83 -5.09
N LEU A 45 21.30 -5.81 -6.38
CA LEU A 45 21.98 -6.96 -6.99
C LEU A 45 23.30 -7.26 -6.28
N ASP A 46 23.73 -8.53 -6.30
CA ASP A 46 25.01 -8.90 -5.72
C ASP A 46 26.16 -8.10 -6.31
N LYS A 47 26.99 -7.55 -5.43
CA LYS A 47 28.12 -6.66 -5.76
C LYS A 47 27.74 -5.33 -6.40
N ALA A 48 26.46 -4.97 -6.36
CA ALA A 48 26.04 -3.66 -6.83
C ALA A 48 26.71 -2.53 -6.02
N VAL A 49 26.95 -1.44 -6.70
CA VAL A 49 27.34 -0.18 -6.08
C VAL A 49 26.13 0.76 -6.11
N VAL A 50 25.68 1.17 -4.96
CA VAL A 50 24.58 2.10 -4.82
C VAL A 50 25.07 3.43 -4.25
N ASN A 51 24.56 4.49 -4.79
CA ASN A 51 24.92 5.85 -4.36
C ASN A 51 23.79 6.51 -3.58
N ASP A 52 22.82 5.73 -3.13
CA ASP A 52 21.73 6.14 -2.26
C ASP A 52 21.82 5.37 -0.94
N ARG A 53 21.87 6.10 0.17
CA ARG A 53 21.89 5.51 1.51
C ARG A 53 20.54 4.94 1.95
N ALA A 54 19.47 5.41 1.32
CA ALA A 54 18.12 4.86 1.51
C ALA A 54 17.93 3.59 0.66
N VAL A 55 18.71 2.57 0.93
CA VAL A 55 18.68 1.29 0.21
C VAL A 55 17.37 0.57 0.49
N SER A 56 16.65 0.19 -0.57
CA SER A 56 15.51 -0.72 -0.48
C SER A 56 15.99 -2.15 -0.74
N PHE A 57 15.68 -3.06 0.15
CA PHE A 57 15.90 -4.49 -0.07
C PHE A 57 14.64 -5.12 -0.64
N GLN A 58 14.77 -5.91 -1.69
CA GLN A 58 13.66 -6.62 -2.34
C GLN A 58 14.09 -8.05 -2.65
N TRP A 59 13.12 -8.94 -2.71
CA TRP A 59 13.35 -10.35 -3.07
C TRP A 59 12.11 -10.98 -3.69
N PRO A 60 12.23 -12.13 -4.38
CA PRO A 60 11.11 -12.81 -4.99
C PRO A 60 10.07 -13.29 -3.97
N LEU A 61 8.83 -13.34 -4.40
CA LEU A 61 7.74 -13.97 -3.65
C LEU A 61 7.96 -15.46 -3.51
N ARG A 62 7.58 -16.01 -2.36
CA ARG A 62 7.74 -17.45 -2.11
C ARG A 62 6.95 -18.34 -3.07
N SER A 63 5.80 -17.95 -3.51
CA SER A 63 4.98 -18.68 -4.47
C SER A 63 5.74 -19.08 -5.73
N ASP A 64 6.83 -18.38 -6.00
CA ASP A 64 7.64 -18.56 -7.21
C ASP A 64 8.78 -19.56 -7.06
N MET A 65 9.09 -19.94 -5.83
CA MET A 65 10.25 -20.80 -5.55
C MET A 65 10.07 -22.26 -5.91
N ASN A 66 8.84 -22.77 -5.86
CA ASN A 66 8.55 -24.18 -6.08
C ASN A 66 8.09 -24.49 -7.51
N SER A 67 7.98 -23.50 -8.38
CA SER A 67 7.72 -23.72 -9.79
C SER A 67 9.04 -23.84 -10.54
N GLN A 68 9.48 -25.05 -10.80
CA GLN A 68 10.50 -25.30 -11.84
C GLN A 68 9.94 -24.96 -13.23
N ASP A 69 8.64 -24.79 -13.32
CA ASP A 69 7.87 -24.55 -14.52
C ASP A 69 7.39 -23.11 -14.54
N SER A 70 7.68 -22.42 -15.61
CA SER A 70 7.25 -21.06 -15.85
C SER A 70 5.72 -20.97 -15.86
N PRO A 71 5.10 -19.99 -15.17
CA PRO A 71 3.68 -19.71 -15.36
C PRO A 71 3.31 -19.33 -16.80
N LEU A 72 4.31 -19.00 -17.62
CA LEU A 72 4.14 -18.67 -19.04
C LEU A 72 4.20 -19.90 -19.97
N ASP A 73 4.63 -21.08 -19.47
CA ASP A 73 4.65 -22.32 -20.25
C ASP A 73 3.26 -22.94 -20.41
N GLY A 74 2.24 -22.10 -20.27
CA GLY A 74 0.86 -22.41 -20.58
C GLY A 74 0.29 -23.57 -19.78
N PHE A 75 -0.53 -23.22 -18.80
CA PHE A 75 -1.64 -24.05 -18.36
C PHE A 75 -1.34 -25.39 -17.69
N GLU A 76 -1.69 -25.45 -16.40
CA GLU A 76 -1.97 -26.65 -15.63
C GLU A 76 -0.84 -27.31 -14.86
N HIS A 77 0.17 -26.58 -14.45
CA HIS A 77 0.97 -27.16 -13.37
C HIS A 77 0.26 -26.91 -12.04
N LYS A 78 -0.04 -28.01 -11.32
CA LYS A 78 -0.63 -28.00 -9.97
C LYS A 78 0.40 -27.41 -9.00
N VAL A 79 0.63 -26.11 -9.10
CA VAL A 79 1.40 -25.38 -8.10
C VAL A 79 0.65 -25.57 -6.79
N LYS A 80 1.32 -26.17 -5.81
CA LYS A 80 0.81 -26.22 -4.44
C LYS A 80 0.52 -24.76 -4.04
N LYS A 81 -0.75 -24.38 -3.96
CA LYS A 81 -1.12 -23.03 -3.56
C LYS A 81 -0.58 -22.81 -2.17
N VAL A 82 0.50 -22.03 -2.06
CA VAL A 82 1.00 -21.56 -0.77
C VAL A 82 -0.04 -20.59 -0.24
N ASP A 83 -0.46 -20.78 1.00
CA ASP A 83 -1.32 -19.80 1.67
C ASP A 83 -0.49 -18.53 1.92
N LYS A 84 -0.61 -17.59 1.04
CA LYS A 84 0.15 -16.34 1.01
C LYS A 84 -0.05 -15.50 2.27
N THR A 85 -1.17 -15.68 2.99
CA THR A 85 -1.43 -14.97 4.24
C THR A 85 -0.54 -15.44 5.38
N LYS A 86 0.05 -16.64 5.25
CA LYS A 86 0.94 -17.26 6.24
C LYS A 86 2.42 -17.15 5.90
N VAL A 87 2.76 -16.64 4.72
CA VAL A 87 4.16 -16.47 4.35
C VAL A 87 4.70 -15.22 5.04
N THR A 88 5.78 -15.41 5.77
CA THR A 88 6.58 -14.32 6.28
C THR A 88 8.01 -14.45 5.79
N TYR A 89 8.70 -13.34 5.77
CA TYR A 89 10.07 -13.23 5.29
C TYR A 89 10.95 -12.73 6.42
N ARG A 90 12.22 -13.13 6.40
CA ARG A 90 13.25 -12.52 7.22
C ARG A 90 14.33 -11.91 6.35
N LEU A 91 14.72 -10.70 6.70
CA LEU A 91 15.90 -10.02 6.18
C LEU A 91 16.94 -9.94 7.29
N ARG A 92 18.21 -10.13 6.94
CA ARG A 92 19.33 -9.72 7.80
C ARG A 92 20.40 -9.03 6.98
N TYR A 93 21.01 -8.02 7.56
CA TYR A 93 22.07 -7.27 6.90
C TYR A 93 23.07 -6.74 7.93
N SER A 94 24.33 -6.61 7.52
CA SER A 94 25.45 -6.17 8.34
C SER A 94 26.62 -5.75 7.47
N GLN A 95 27.57 -5.02 8.03
CA GLN A 95 28.89 -4.81 7.41
C GLN A 95 29.86 -6.00 7.64
N ASP A 96 29.50 -6.95 8.48
CA ASP A 96 30.24 -8.21 8.64
C ASP A 96 29.84 -9.23 7.58
N ALA A 97 30.82 -9.67 6.77
CA ALA A 97 30.61 -10.65 5.72
C ALA A 97 30.03 -11.99 6.20
N GLY A 98 30.30 -12.35 7.43
CA GLY A 98 29.79 -13.57 8.07
C GLY A 98 28.37 -13.42 8.61
N LEU A 99 27.81 -12.22 8.61
CA LEU A 99 26.52 -11.92 9.23
C LEU A 99 26.43 -12.40 10.69
N LYS A 100 27.51 -12.20 11.45
CA LYS A 100 27.65 -12.64 12.85
C LYS A 100 27.66 -11.48 13.84
N SER A 101 28.19 -10.33 13.43
CA SER A 101 28.30 -9.14 14.26
C SER A 101 27.59 -7.94 13.65
N GLY A 102 27.04 -7.05 14.48
CA GLY A 102 26.32 -5.86 14.03
C GLY A 102 25.13 -6.15 13.10
N VAL A 103 24.50 -7.30 13.26
CA VAL A 103 23.43 -7.76 12.38
C VAL A 103 22.11 -7.09 12.75
N VAL A 104 21.52 -6.43 11.78
CA VAL A 104 20.11 -6.04 11.85
C VAL A 104 19.28 -7.16 11.24
N GLN A 105 18.31 -7.67 11.97
CA GLN A 105 17.39 -8.69 11.51
C GLN A 105 15.96 -8.21 11.64
N VAL A 106 15.18 -8.39 10.57
CA VAL A 106 13.78 -7.94 10.46
C VAL A 106 12.92 -9.10 9.99
N GLU A 107 11.72 -9.19 10.52
CA GLU A 107 10.67 -10.06 10.00
C GLU A 107 9.60 -9.17 9.34
N THR A 108 9.16 -9.56 8.16
CA THR A 108 8.18 -8.81 7.37
C THR A 108 7.25 -9.75 6.62
N ARG A 109 6.03 -9.30 6.37
CA ARG A 109 5.06 -9.97 5.48
C ARG A 109 5.31 -9.67 4.00
N TRP A 110 6.17 -8.69 3.71
CA TRP A 110 6.41 -8.15 2.39
C TRP A 110 7.68 -8.70 1.78
N PRO A 111 7.76 -8.89 0.47
CA PRO A 111 8.98 -9.30 -0.21
C PRO A 111 9.96 -8.13 -0.38
N PHE A 112 9.89 -7.15 0.50
CA PHE A 112 10.79 -6.00 0.54
C PHE A 112 10.88 -5.42 1.95
N TYR A 113 11.93 -4.63 2.15
CA TYR A 113 12.14 -3.85 3.37
C TYR A 113 12.94 -2.58 3.10
N ASN A 114 12.47 -1.48 3.63
CA ASN A 114 13.16 -0.20 3.62
C ASN A 114 13.67 0.11 5.03
N PRO A 115 14.99 0.12 5.27
CA PRO A 115 15.55 0.50 6.56
C PRO A 115 15.05 1.88 7.00
N GLU A 116 14.68 2.00 8.27
CA GLU A 116 14.24 3.28 8.85
C GLU A 116 15.37 4.32 8.89
N GLN A 117 16.60 3.85 8.96
CA GLN A 117 17.77 4.69 8.98
C GLN A 117 18.62 4.42 7.72
N PRO A 118 19.18 5.48 7.12
CA PRO A 118 20.10 5.33 6.00
C PRO A 118 21.29 4.45 6.37
N LEU A 119 21.69 3.58 5.46
CA LEU A 119 22.92 2.80 5.64
C LEU A 119 24.14 3.70 5.62
N THR A 120 25.11 3.40 6.46
CA THR A 120 26.41 4.08 6.43
C THR A 120 27.19 3.67 5.17
N PRO A 121 28.07 4.56 4.63
CA PRO A 121 28.94 4.20 3.53
C PRO A 121 29.80 2.98 3.85
N GLY A 122 30.08 2.18 2.83
CA GLY A 122 30.88 0.96 2.96
C GLY A 122 30.23 -0.25 2.36
N VAL A 123 30.83 -1.41 2.60
CA VAL A 123 30.34 -2.71 2.12
C VAL A 123 29.34 -3.27 3.13
N TRP A 124 28.19 -3.67 2.61
CA TRP A 124 27.12 -4.30 3.36
C TRP A 124 26.85 -5.69 2.78
N TYR A 125 26.58 -6.63 3.63
CA TYR A 125 26.16 -7.99 3.28
C TYR A 125 24.75 -8.19 3.75
N TRP A 126 23.92 -8.81 2.92
CA TRP A 126 22.52 -9.02 3.25
C TRP A 126 22.03 -10.37 2.76
N GLN A 127 20.99 -10.84 3.39
CA GLN A 127 20.39 -12.13 3.10
C GLN A 127 18.91 -12.06 3.43
N PHE A 128 18.09 -12.57 2.54
CA PHE A 128 16.67 -12.79 2.81
C PHE A 128 16.41 -14.28 3.04
N GLY A 129 15.31 -14.58 3.73
CA GLY A 129 14.87 -15.94 4.01
C GLY A 129 13.36 -16.05 4.02
N TYR A 130 12.90 -17.23 3.72
CA TYR A 130 11.50 -17.59 3.77
C TYR A 130 11.20 -18.33 5.07
N VAL A 131 10.16 -17.89 5.79
CA VAL A 131 9.75 -18.50 7.05
C VAL A 131 8.60 -19.47 6.78
N GLU A 132 8.75 -20.70 7.24
CA GLU A 132 7.73 -21.74 7.18
C GLU A 132 7.77 -22.55 8.48
N ASP A 133 6.63 -22.64 9.14
CA ASP A 133 6.48 -23.30 10.43
C ASP A 133 7.55 -22.86 11.47
N GLY A 134 7.86 -21.56 11.47
CA GLY A 134 8.86 -20.95 12.36
C GLY A 134 10.32 -21.18 11.96
N GLN A 135 10.57 -21.97 10.91
CA GLN A 135 11.92 -22.19 10.39
C GLN A 135 12.21 -21.28 9.21
N VAL A 136 13.46 -20.86 9.08
CA VAL A 136 13.90 -19.96 8.02
C VAL A 136 14.81 -20.69 7.05
N THR A 137 14.42 -20.69 5.78
CA THR A 137 15.30 -21.08 4.68
C THR A 137 15.95 -19.84 4.11
N TRP A 138 17.25 -19.69 4.30
CA TRP A 138 17.99 -18.52 3.85
C TRP A 138 18.46 -18.67 2.41
N GLY A 139 18.39 -17.57 1.66
CA GLY A 139 19.04 -17.44 0.37
C GLY A 139 20.56 -17.25 0.49
N SER A 140 21.23 -17.05 -0.64
CA SER A 140 22.66 -16.71 -0.66
C SER A 140 22.90 -15.32 -0.07
N THR A 141 24.08 -15.14 0.53
CA THR A 141 24.51 -13.80 0.96
C THR A 141 24.80 -12.95 -0.26
N GLN A 142 24.21 -11.76 -0.30
CA GLN A 142 24.42 -10.75 -1.32
C GLN A 142 25.32 -9.66 -0.73
N GLN A 143 26.08 -9.00 -1.60
CA GLN A 143 26.93 -7.85 -1.23
C GLN A 143 26.43 -6.60 -1.93
N VAL A 144 26.46 -5.47 -1.24
CA VAL A 144 26.21 -4.14 -1.81
C VAL A 144 27.22 -3.15 -1.25
N THR A 145 27.71 -2.26 -2.10
CA THR A 145 28.57 -1.15 -1.67
C THR A 145 27.77 0.13 -1.68
N VAL A 146 27.67 0.78 -0.52
CA VAL A 146 27.05 2.08 -0.37
C VAL A 146 28.13 3.15 -0.50
N GLU A 147 28.06 4.01 -1.51
CA GLU A 147 29.03 5.07 -1.72
C GLU A 147 28.85 6.24 -0.75
N ASP A 148 29.93 6.86 -0.37
CA ASP A 148 29.91 8.11 0.39
C ASP A 148 29.78 9.30 -0.56
N ARG A 149 28.57 9.54 -1.07
CA ARG A 149 28.29 10.72 -1.88
C ARG A 149 27.41 11.69 -1.10
N PRO A 150 27.92 12.88 -0.78
CA PRO A 150 27.08 13.90 -0.18
C PRO A 150 26.02 14.38 -1.19
N GLY A 151 24.83 14.71 -0.68
CA GLY A 151 23.81 15.42 -1.43
C GLY A 151 22.62 14.60 -1.93
N LYS A 152 22.53 13.31 -1.65
CA LYS A 152 21.30 12.55 -1.94
C LYS A 152 20.27 12.68 -0.84
N PHE A 153 19.03 12.80 -1.26
CA PHE A 153 17.89 12.86 -0.37
C PHE A 153 17.78 11.57 0.45
N CYS A 154 17.81 11.71 1.76
CA CYS A 154 17.44 10.65 2.69
C CYS A 154 16.04 10.96 3.22
N PRO A 155 15.04 10.13 2.95
CA PRO A 155 13.70 10.35 3.48
C PRO A 155 13.77 10.49 5.01
N PRO A 156 13.13 11.50 5.59
CA PRO A 156 13.03 11.58 7.04
C PRO A 156 12.17 10.41 7.56
N SER A 157 12.41 9.99 8.80
CA SER A 157 11.56 8.97 9.42
C SER A 157 10.11 9.43 9.48
N LEU A 158 9.16 8.48 9.40
CA LEU A 158 7.75 8.80 9.53
C LEU A 158 7.43 9.59 10.79
N LYS A 159 8.07 9.26 11.91
CA LYS A 159 7.96 10.01 13.18
C LYS A 159 8.36 11.47 13.02
N THR A 160 9.46 11.73 12.30
CA THR A 160 9.92 13.09 12.03
C THR A 160 8.96 13.87 11.14
N VAL A 161 8.39 13.22 10.12
CA VAL A 161 7.38 13.82 9.23
C VAL A 161 6.13 14.15 10.03
N LEU A 162 5.59 13.20 10.77
CA LEU A 162 4.37 13.40 11.56
C LEU A 162 4.53 14.50 12.62
N ALA A 163 5.71 14.60 13.26
CA ALA A 163 5.98 15.65 14.24
C ALA A 163 6.01 17.06 13.64
N LYS A 164 6.25 17.18 12.32
CA LYS A 164 6.28 18.46 11.60
C LYS A 164 4.96 18.85 10.95
N LEU A 165 3.98 17.95 10.92
CA LEU A 165 2.67 18.28 10.37
C LEU A 165 1.96 19.30 11.27
N PRO A 166 1.43 20.39 10.71
CA PRO A 166 0.62 21.35 11.48
C PRO A 166 -0.56 20.66 12.14
N ALA A 167 -0.90 21.05 13.36
CA ALA A 167 -2.12 20.59 14.04
C ALA A 167 -3.38 21.27 13.48
N ASP A 168 -3.22 22.49 12.98
CA ASP A 168 -4.31 23.31 12.46
C ASP A 168 -4.75 22.88 11.07
N HIS A 169 -6.00 23.15 10.74
CA HIS A 169 -6.64 22.93 9.43
C HIS A 169 -7.11 24.25 8.80
N PRO A 170 -7.12 24.34 7.46
CA PRO A 170 -6.64 23.38 6.48
C PRO A 170 -5.11 23.23 6.49
N ARG A 171 -4.62 22.08 6.05
CA ARG A 171 -3.18 21.78 6.03
C ARG A 171 -2.71 20.89 4.86
N VAL A 172 -3.62 20.53 3.94
CA VAL A 172 -3.31 19.65 2.80
C VAL A 172 -3.12 20.45 1.54
N TRP A 173 -4.13 21.17 1.07
CA TRP A 173 -4.01 21.99 -0.14
C TRP A 173 -3.45 23.37 0.14
N ILE A 174 -3.68 23.88 1.34
CA ILE A 174 -3.19 25.15 1.81
C ILE A 174 -2.98 25.07 3.32
N MET A 175 -1.93 25.68 3.81
CA MET A 175 -1.70 25.79 5.24
C MET A 175 -2.53 26.93 5.82
N LYS A 176 -3.13 26.71 6.98
CA LYS A 176 -4.02 27.69 7.62
C LYS A 176 -3.36 29.07 7.78
N ASN A 177 -2.10 29.10 8.16
CA ASN A 177 -1.32 30.33 8.32
C ASN A 177 -1.05 31.06 7.00
N GLU A 178 -1.08 30.38 5.85
CA GLU A 178 -0.83 30.93 4.52
C GLU A 178 -2.14 31.28 3.78
N TRP A 179 -3.28 30.91 4.33
CA TRP A 179 -4.58 30.97 3.64
C TRP A 179 -4.96 32.39 3.21
N LYS A 180 -4.75 33.38 4.08
CA LYS A 180 -5.05 34.79 3.77
C LYS A 180 -4.22 35.29 2.59
N ASP A 181 -2.93 34.97 2.57
CA ASP A 181 -2.02 35.38 1.50
C ASP A 181 -2.34 34.66 0.19
N PHE A 182 -2.69 33.37 0.25
CA PHE A 182 -3.17 32.63 -0.89
C PHE A 182 -4.41 33.29 -1.53
N ILE A 183 -5.43 33.65 -0.73
CA ILE A 183 -6.61 34.35 -1.23
C ILE A 183 -6.22 35.65 -1.92
N ASN A 184 -5.33 36.44 -1.32
CA ASN A 184 -4.91 37.71 -1.90
C ASN A 184 -4.17 37.53 -3.22
N HIS A 185 -3.22 36.60 -3.28
CA HIS A 185 -2.49 36.27 -4.51
C HIS A 185 -3.41 35.73 -5.61
N SER A 186 -4.40 34.91 -5.23
CA SER A 186 -5.34 34.34 -6.19
C SER A 186 -6.20 35.39 -6.92
N LYS A 187 -6.46 36.55 -6.28
CA LYS A 187 -7.27 37.61 -6.89
C LYS A 187 -6.68 38.16 -8.20
N GLN A 188 -5.39 37.99 -8.40
CA GLN A 188 -4.68 38.46 -9.60
C GLN A 188 -4.56 37.39 -10.69
N LYS A 189 -5.12 36.19 -10.47
CA LYS A 189 -5.04 35.04 -11.38
C LYS A 189 -6.32 34.86 -12.16
N ALA A 190 -6.19 34.73 -13.47
CA ALA A 190 -7.35 34.54 -14.35
C ALA A 190 -8.11 33.23 -14.03
N GLU A 191 -7.37 32.18 -13.64
CA GLU A 191 -7.94 30.87 -13.29
C GLU A 191 -8.92 30.93 -12.13
N ARG A 192 -8.73 31.91 -11.22
CA ARG A 192 -9.63 32.11 -10.08
C ARG A 192 -11.08 32.29 -10.53
N GLN A 193 -11.29 33.13 -11.54
CA GLN A 193 -12.62 33.41 -12.04
C GLN A 193 -13.31 32.15 -12.59
N TRP A 194 -12.57 31.34 -13.32
CA TRP A 194 -13.08 30.06 -13.84
C TRP A 194 -13.55 29.11 -12.72
N TYR A 195 -12.76 28.99 -11.62
CA TYR A 195 -13.18 28.16 -10.47
C TYR A 195 -14.46 28.68 -9.80
N LEU A 196 -14.61 30.00 -9.67
CA LEU A 196 -15.79 30.59 -9.06
C LEU A 196 -17.02 30.43 -9.94
N GLU A 197 -16.93 30.70 -11.24
CA GLU A 197 -18.00 30.46 -12.19
C GLU A 197 -18.48 29.01 -12.20
N ARG A 198 -17.54 28.07 -12.16
CA ARG A 198 -17.86 26.65 -12.05
C ARG A 198 -18.61 26.33 -10.76
N ALA A 199 -18.16 26.86 -9.63
CA ALA A 199 -18.82 26.66 -8.35
C ALA A 199 -20.22 27.29 -8.29
N ASP A 200 -20.38 28.48 -8.86
CA ASP A 200 -21.70 29.13 -8.95
C ASP A 200 -22.68 28.35 -9.84
N GLN A 201 -22.21 27.74 -10.93
CA GLN A 201 -23.01 26.79 -11.73
C GLN A 201 -23.43 25.57 -10.91
N VAL A 202 -22.52 25.02 -10.08
CA VAL A 202 -22.84 23.90 -9.23
C VAL A 202 -23.90 24.23 -8.18
N LEU A 203 -23.89 25.42 -7.62
CA LEU A 203 -24.95 25.87 -6.69
C LEU A 203 -26.33 25.85 -7.32
N GLN A 204 -26.44 26.02 -8.65
CA GLN A 204 -27.68 26.00 -9.40
C GLN A 204 -28.01 24.59 -9.96
N THR A 205 -27.12 23.64 -9.85
CA THR A 205 -27.27 22.30 -10.43
C THR A 205 -27.77 21.32 -9.36
N PRO A 206 -28.93 20.69 -9.56
CA PRO A 206 -29.40 19.65 -8.66
C PRO A 206 -28.38 18.51 -8.56
N MET A 207 -28.13 18.06 -7.33
CA MET A 207 -27.25 16.94 -7.08
C MET A 207 -27.88 15.64 -7.58
N LYS A 208 -27.13 14.84 -8.33
CA LYS A 208 -27.50 13.47 -8.67
C LYS A 208 -27.43 12.58 -7.44
N SER A 209 -28.04 11.41 -7.52
CA SER A 209 -28.04 10.43 -6.44
C SER A 209 -27.68 9.05 -6.96
N VAL A 210 -27.39 8.11 -6.05
CA VAL A 210 -27.17 6.70 -6.42
C VAL A 210 -28.38 6.06 -7.11
N LYS A 211 -29.59 6.64 -6.96
CA LYS A 211 -30.80 6.21 -7.66
C LYS A 211 -30.76 6.51 -9.16
N ASP A 212 -29.91 7.44 -9.57
CA ASP A 212 -29.72 7.81 -10.97
C ASP A 212 -28.74 6.87 -11.70
N ILE A 213 -28.16 5.89 -10.99
CA ILE A 213 -27.33 4.87 -11.60
C ILE A 213 -28.19 4.03 -12.54
N ASN A 214 -27.77 3.96 -13.80
CA ASN A 214 -28.51 3.18 -14.80
C ASN A 214 -28.33 1.68 -14.57
N VAL A 215 -29.39 1.01 -14.13
CA VAL A 215 -29.40 -0.44 -13.90
C VAL A 215 -30.18 -1.22 -14.98
N SER A 216 -30.65 -0.56 -16.04
CA SER A 216 -31.56 -1.11 -17.03
C SER A 216 -31.02 -2.39 -17.72
N GLN A 217 -29.71 -2.49 -17.90
CA GLN A 217 -29.07 -3.60 -18.60
C GLN A 217 -28.68 -4.75 -17.68
N VAL A 218 -28.76 -4.61 -16.36
CA VAL A 218 -28.30 -5.64 -15.39
C VAL A 218 -29.00 -6.98 -15.64
N LYS A 219 -30.31 -6.96 -15.92
CA LYS A 219 -31.12 -8.16 -16.22
C LYS A 219 -30.69 -8.92 -17.48
N ASN A 220 -29.97 -8.27 -18.39
CA ASN A 220 -29.53 -8.84 -19.66
C ASN A 220 -28.12 -9.43 -19.57
N LEU A 221 -27.42 -9.24 -18.45
CA LEU A 221 -26.04 -9.68 -18.24
C LEU A 221 -26.01 -11.12 -17.72
N LYS A 222 -25.02 -11.90 -18.19
CA LYS A 222 -25.00 -13.36 -18.01
C LYS A 222 -24.33 -13.83 -16.72
N ASN A 223 -23.46 -13.02 -16.15
CA ASN A 223 -22.69 -13.41 -14.97
C ASN A 223 -22.31 -12.19 -14.11
N GLU A 224 -21.86 -12.47 -12.90
CA GLU A 224 -21.50 -11.47 -11.90
C GLU A 224 -20.40 -10.53 -12.36
N MET A 225 -19.40 -11.01 -13.09
CA MET A 225 -18.32 -10.18 -13.62
C MET A 225 -18.85 -9.10 -14.57
N GLN A 226 -19.77 -9.47 -15.49
CA GLN A 226 -20.37 -8.51 -16.41
C GLN A 226 -21.25 -7.50 -15.65
N ILE A 227 -22.01 -7.96 -14.65
CA ILE A 227 -22.83 -7.10 -13.81
C ILE A 227 -21.95 -6.09 -13.06
N ASN A 228 -20.90 -6.57 -12.39
CA ASN A 228 -19.99 -5.71 -11.64
C ASN A 228 -19.26 -4.69 -12.54
N SER A 229 -18.80 -5.12 -13.73
CA SER A 229 -18.16 -4.21 -14.69
C SER A 229 -19.14 -3.13 -15.19
N TYR A 230 -20.39 -3.51 -15.47
CA TYR A 230 -21.41 -2.57 -15.90
C TYR A 230 -21.74 -1.57 -14.79
N LEU A 231 -22.01 -2.04 -13.58
CA LEU A 231 -22.34 -1.18 -12.43
C LEU A 231 -21.17 -0.30 -12.03
N THR A 232 -19.93 -0.77 -12.11
CA THR A 232 -18.73 0.05 -11.88
C THR A 232 -18.70 1.24 -12.82
N ARG A 233 -18.94 1.02 -14.12
CA ARG A 233 -18.96 2.11 -15.11
C ARG A 233 -20.12 3.09 -14.87
N GLU A 234 -21.33 2.59 -14.64
CA GLU A 234 -22.50 3.45 -14.47
C GLU A 234 -22.45 4.25 -13.14
N SER A 235 -22.01 3.60 -12.04
CA SER A 235 -21.80 4.29 -10.77
C SER A 235 -20.66 5.31 -10.86
N ARG A 236 -19.58 4.99 -11.59
CA ARG A 236 -18.46 5.90 -11.83
C ARG A 236 -18.90 7.22 -12.46
N ARG A 237 -19.78 7.17 -13.46
CA ARG A 237 -20.29 8.37 -14.13
C ARG A 237 -21.01 9.31 -13.18
N ILE A 238 -21.75 8.80 -12.20
CA ILE A 238 -22.46 9.60 -11.21
C ILE A 238 -21.47 10.15 -10.16
N ILE A 239 -20.60 9.27 -9.66
CA ILE A 239 -19.64 9.65 -8.61
C ILE A 239 -18.64 10.68 -9.11
N ASP A 240 -18.03 10.50 -10.29
CA ASP A 240 -17.08 11.47 -10.86
C ASP A 240 -17.72 12.84 -11.09
N ALA A 241 -18.98 12.86 -11.58
CA ALA A 241 -19.67 14.12 -11.80
C ALA A 241 -19.92 14.86 -10.48
N GLU A 242 -20.37 14.16 -9.43
CA GLU A 242 -20.68 14.79 -8.15
C GLU A 242 -19.43 15.05 -7.30
N GLU A 243 -18.38 14.21 -7.41
CA GLU A 243 -17.06 14.49 -6.85
C GLU A 243 -16.51 15.81 -7.43
N GLY A 244 -16.47 15.94 -8.76
CA GLY A 244 -15.98 17.15 -9.43
C GLY A 244 -16.83 18.40 -9.10
N ASN A 245 -18.14 18.26 -8.96
CA ASN A 245 -19.02 19.34 -8.53
C ASN A 245 -18.70 19.76 -7.09
N THR A 246 -18.58 18.80 -6.18
CA THR A 246 -18.32 19.08 -4.77
C THR A 246 -16.90 19.64 -4.56
N GLU A 247 -15.93 19.13 -5.29
CA GLU A 247 -14.55 19.66 -5.29
C GLU A 247 -14.51 21.11 -5.77
N ALA A 248 -15.30 21.48 -6.79
CA ALA A 248 -15.40 22.87 -7.25
C ALA A 248 -15.89 23.80 -6.14
N LEU A 249 -16.86 23.36 -5.34
CA LEU A 249 -17.35 24.12 -4.17
C LEU A 249 -16.26 24.24 -3.08
N ILE A 250 -15.54 23.17 -2.79
CA ILE A 250 -14.43 23.18 -1.83
C ILE A 250 -13.35 24.17 -2.27
N ARG A 251 -12.96 24.14 -3.54
CA ARG A 251 -11.98 25.08 -4.11
C ARG A 251 -12.46 26.53 -4.03
N ALA A 252 -13.72 26.78 -4.34
CA ALA A 252 -14.29 28.13 -4.23
C ALA A 252 -14.31 28.63 -2.78
N TRP A 253 -14.63 27.77 -1.82
CA TRP A 253 -14.47 28.07 -0.39
C TRP A 253 -13.03 28.44 -0.03
N LEU A 254 -12.05 27.64 -0.44
CA LEU A 254 -10.64 27.93 -0.17
C LEU A 254 -10.16 29.24 -0.81
N LEU A 255 -10.73 29.61 -1.97
CA LEU A 255 -10.40 30.86 -2.68
C LEU A 255 -11.08 32.09 -2.09
N THR A 256 -12.21 31.96 -1.37
CA THR A 256 -13.04 33.10 -1.00
C THR A 256 -13.42 33.18 0.47
N GLN A 257 -13.50 32.07 1.15
CA GLN A 257 -14.14 31.89 2.46
C GLN A 257 -15.65 32.28 2.45
N ASP A 258 -16.28 32.26 1.27
CA ASP A 258 -17.74 32.49 1.17
C ASP A 258 -18.48 31.23 1.60
N THR A 259 -19.27 31.38 2.65
CA THR A 259 -19.98 30.29 3.33
C THR A 259 -20.97 29.53 2.44
N LYS A 260 -21.52 30.17 1.39
CA LYS A 260 -22.45 29.52 0.45
C LYS A 260 -21.84 28.27 -0.20
N TYR A 261 -20.53 28.32 -0.53
CA TYR A 261 -19.82 27.18 -1.11
C TYR A 261 -19.56 26.09 -0.07
N ALA A 262 -19.14 26.49 1.14
CA ALA A 262 -18.89 25.55 2.22
C ALA A 262 -20.16 24.80 2.64
N ASP A 263 -21.28 25.49 2.80
CA ASP A 263 -22.53 24.92 3.27
C ASP A 263 -23.07 23.89 2.27
N GLU A 264 -23.07 24.18 0.97
CA GLU A 264 -23.49 23.21 -0.04
C GLU A 264 -22.48 22.07 -0.19
N ALA A 265 -21.16 22.34 -0.12
CA ALA A 265 -20.16 21.29 -0.19
C ALA A 265 -20.27 20.31 0.98
N ILE A 266 -20.42 20.80 2.20
CA ILE A 266 -20.60 19.96 3.41
C ILE A 266 -21.83 19.08 3.24
N LYS A 267 -22.96 19.63 2.81
CA LYS A 267 -24.19 18.87 2.57
C LYS A 267 -23.96 17.74 1.56
N ARG A 268 -23.32 18.03 0.39
CA ARG A 268 -23.03 17.04 -0.65
C ARG A 268 -22.10 15.94 -0.15
N VAL A 269 -21.04 16.30 0.58
CA VAL A 269 -20.11 15.34 1.15
C VAL A 269 -20.81 14.33 2.07
N PHE A 270 -21.68 14.80 2.98
CA PHE A 270 -22.40 13.90 3.86
C PHE A 270 -23.40 13.00 3.14
N ILE A 271 -23.98 13.45 2.02
CA ILE A 271 -24.82 12.61 1.17
C ILE A 271 -23.96 11.54 0.49
N MET A 272 -22.79 11.92 -0.05
CA MET A 272 -21.91 11.03 -0.79
C MET A 272 -21.14 10.06 0.11
N ALA A 273 -20.90 10.40 1.37
CA ALA A 273 -20.10 9.59 2.30
C ALA A 273 -20.62 8.16 2.49
N ASP A 274 -21.90 7.94 2.25
CA ASP A 274 -22.58 6.63 2.38
C ASP A 274 -22.89 5.95 1.04
N TRP A 275 -22.49 6.55 -0.09
CA TRP A 275 -22.84 6.00 -1.41
C TRP A 275 -22.22 4.65 -1.71
N ASP A 276 -21.07 4.34 -1.14
CA ASP A 276 -20.42 3.02 -1.25
C ASP A 276 -21.21 1.88 -0.60
N LYS A 277 -22.17 2.20 0.28
CA LYS A 277 -23.09 1.23 0.87
C LYS A 277 -24.20 0.79 -0.09
N ASP A 278 -24.43 1.54 -1.18
CA ASP A 278 -25.45 1.17 -2.18
C ASP A 278 -24.95 -0.03 -3.01
N LYS A 279 -25.82 -1.03 -3.17
CA LYS A 279 -25.53 -2.27 -3.91
C LYS A 279 -25.13 -2.05 -5.36
N ASN A 280 -25.52 -0.94 -5.96
CA ASN A 280 -25.22 -0.58 -7.35
C ASN A 280 -23.91 0.21 -7.50
N VAL A 281 -23.31 0.64 -6.42
CA VAL A 281 -21.99 1.26 -6.42
C VAL A 281 -20.93 0.16 -6.33
N LYS A 282 -20.10 0.06 -7.35
CA LYS A 282 -19.07 -0.97 -7.48
C LYS A 282 -17.74 -0.37 -7.90
N GLY A 283 -16.65 -1.06 -7.52
CA GLY A 283 -15.29 -0.76 -7.96
C GLY A 283 -14.49 0.10 -7.01
N ASP A 284 -13.22 -0.24 -6.90
CA ASP A 284 -12.25 0.38 -5.98
C ASP A 284 -12.03 1.88 -6.28
N PHE A 285 -12.15 2.28 -7.56
CA PHE A 285 -12.06 3.68 -7.95
C PHE A 285 -13.16 4.56 -7.34
N ASN A 286 -14.37 4.02 -7.22
CA ASN A 286 -15.49 4.74 -6.62
C ASN A 286 -15.26 4.93 -5.10
N ALA A 287 -14.76 3.89 -4.42
CA ALA A 287 -14.38 3.99 -3.02
C ALA A 287 -13.25 5.00 -2.81
N SER A 288 -12.27 5.05 -3.73
CA SER A 288 -11.15 6.00 -3.72
C SER A 288 -11.64 7.45 -3.84
N SER A 289 -12.54 7.74 -4.79
CA SER A 289 -13.14 9.08 -4.96
C SER A 289 -13.87 9.53 -3.71
N LEU A 290 -14.69 8.67 -3.12
CA LEU A 290 -15.43 8.98 -1.90
C LEU A 290 -14.50 9.18 -0.69
N LEU A 291 -13.43 8.40 -0.57
CA LEU A 291 -12.40 8.57 0.47
C LEU A 291 -11.68 9.91 0.32
N SER A 292 -11.27 10.25 -0.91
CA SER A 292 -10.62 11.52 -1.24
C SER A 292 -11.52 12.71 -0.87
N LEU A 293 -12.78 12.67 -1.27
CA LEU A 293 -13.75 13.72 -0.98
C LEU A 293 -13.98 13.92 0.52
N CYS A 294 -14.16 12.84 1.28
CA CYS A 294 -14.30 12.90 2.74
C CYS A 294 -13.06 13.52 3.40
N SER A 295 -11.87 13.16 2.91
CA SER A 295 -10.61 13.66 3.43
C SER A 295 -10.41 15.15 3.14
N MET A 296 -10.71 15.58 1.92
CA MET A 296 -10.66 16.99 1.53
C MET A 296 -11.64 17.84 2.34
N ALA A 297 -12.86 17.34 2.53
CA ALA A 297 -13.87 18.04 3.32
C ALA A 297 -13.49 18.14 4.79
N TYR A 298 -12.97 17.05 5.38
CA TYR A 298 -12.50 17.06 6.75
C TYR A 298 -11.42 18.12 6.97
N ASP A 299 -10.46 18.22 6.06
CA ASP A 299 -9.39 19.21 6.14
C ASP A 299 -9.89 20.64 5.88
N SER A 300 -10.60 20.84 4.78
CA SER A 300 -10.99 22.20 4.33
C SER A 300 -12.07 22.85 5.20
N PHE A 301 -12.92 22.04 5.84
CA PHE A 301 -14.04 22.55 6.65
C PHE A 301 -13.89 22.27 8.14
N TYR A 302 -12.71 21.88 8.59
CA TYR A 302 -12.49 21.44 9.98
C TYR A 302 -13.08 22.40 11.02
N ASP A 303 -12.85 23.69 10.88
CA ASP A 303 -13.36 24.71 11.83
C ASP A 303 -14.87 24.97 11.71
N ARG A 304 -15.50 24.55 10.61
CA ARG A 304 -16.93 24.67 10.38
C ARG A 304 -17.74 23.44 10.78
N LEU A 305 -17.07 22.28 10.86
CA LEU A 305 -17.71 21.02 11.25
C LEU A 305 -17.91 20.98 12.77
N ASN A 306 -19.09 20.57 13.20
CA ASN A 306 -19.33 20.25 14.61
C ASN A 306 -18.69 18.90 14.98
N THR A 307 -18.67 18.58 16.27
CA THR A 307 -18.04 17.38 16.81
C THR A 307 -18.61 16.09 16.20
N SER A 308 -19.91 15.99 16.00
CA SER A 308 -20.56 14.82 15.39
C SER A 308 -20.19 14.68 13.92
N GLN A 309 -20.15 15.77 13.17
CA GLN A 309 -19.73 15.78 11.77
C GLN A 309 -18.25 15.38 11.60
N LYS A 310 -17.36 15.94 12.44
CA LYS A 310 -15.95 15.53 12.45
C LYS A 310 -15.80 14.03 12.70
N LYS A 311 -16.50 13.51 13.69
CA LYS A 311 -16.50 12.08 14.01
C LYS A 311 -16.98 11.25 12.84
N ALA A 312 -18.10 11.60 12.22
CA ALA A 312 -18.67 10.86 11.09
C ALA A 312 -17.73 10.83 9.87
N LEU A 313 -17.12 11.96 9.50
CA LEU A 313 -16.13 11.98 8.41
C LEU A 313 -14.88 11.18 8.74
N LEU A 314 -14.38 11.27 9.98
CA LEU A 314 -13.21 10.50 10.40
C LEU A 314 -13.47 8.99 10.37
N GLU A 315 -14.66 8.56 10.78
CA GLU A 315 -15.09 7.17 10.69
C GLU A 315 -15.21 6.71 9.23
N ALA A 316 -15.80 7.53 8.36
CA ALA A 316 -15.87 7.24 6.92
C ALA A 316 -14.48 7.08 6.31
N ILE A 317 -13.55 7.99 6.62
CA ILE A 317 -12.15 7.94 6.16
C ILE A 317 -11.45 6.66 6.66
N LYS A 318 -11.59 6.34 7.94
CA LYS A 318 -10.98 5.15 8.54
C LYS A 318 -11.52 3.86 7.94
N ASN A 319 -12.83 3.77 7.77
CA ASN A 319 -13.46 2.56 7.23
C ASN A 319 -13.07 2.35 5.76
N LYS A 320 -13.25 3.37 4.91
CA LYS A 320 -12.89 3.29 3.49
C LYS A 320 -11.39 3.07 3.29
N GLY A 321 -10.55 3.85 3.98
CA GLY A 321 -9.10 3.73 3.91
C GLY A 321 -8.61 2.39 4.46
N GLY A 322 -9.20 1.88 5.54
CA GLY A 322 -8.90 0.59 6.12
C GLY A 322 -9.24 -0.56 5.17
N GLU A 323 -10.44 -0.56 4.58
CA GLU A 323 -10.84 -1.57 3.58
C GLU A 323 -9.92 -1.55 2.36
N MET A 324 -9.58 -0.38 1.85
CA MET A 324 -8.64 -0.27 0.73
C MET A 324 -7.26 -0.80 1.11
N TYR A 325 -6.75 -0.42 2.27
CA TYR A 325 -5.46 -0.89 2.77
C TYR A 325 -5.43 -2.42 2.89
N GLU A 326 -6.43 -3.02 3.51
CA GLU A 326 -6.54 -4.48 3.64
C GLU A 326 -6.69 -5.17 2.28
N ASN A 327 -7.48 -4.60 1.36
CA ASN A 327 -7.61 -5.11 0.01
C ASN A 327 -6.28 -5.06 -0.76
N PHE A 328 -5.54 -3.96 -0.65
CA PHE A 328 -4.20 -3.86 -1.24
C PHE A 328 -3.24 -4.87 -0.60
N ASN A 329 -3.22 -4.97 0.71
CA ASN A 329 -2.40 -5.93 1.43
C ASN A 329 -2.68 -7.36 1.02
N ASN A 330 -3.95 -7.71 0.83
CA ASN A 330 -4.33 -9.05 0.41
C ASN A 330 -4.12 -9.32 -1.08
N ARG A 331 -4.03 -8.27 -1.91
CA ARG A 331 -3.88 -8.36 -3.38
C ARG A 331 -2.48 -8.05 -3.88
N MET A 332 -1.62 -7.44 -3.08
CA MET A 332 -0.30 -6.99 -3.53
C MET A 332 0.57 -8.12 -4.06
N GLU A 333 0.36 -9.32 -3.57
CA GLU A 333 1.00 -10.54 -4.09
C GLU A 333 0.57 -10.90 -5.52
N ASN A 334 -0.52 -10.32 -6.01
CA ASN A 334 -1.00 -10.52 -7.38
C ASN A 334 -0.58 -9.37 -8.32
N HIS A 335 0.05 -8.33 -7.80
CA HIS A 335 0.40 -7.12 -8.56
C HIS A 335 1.91 -6.89 -8.70
N ILE A 336 2.74 -7.76 -8.11
CA ILE A 336 4.20 -7.67 -8.21
C ILE A 336 4.72 -8.74 -9.17
#